data_5128429f62109a703712e193c3b06bd9
#
_entry.id   5128429f62109a703712e193c3b06bd9
#
_cell.length_a   1.000
_cell.length_b   1.000
_cell.length_c   1.000
_cell.angle_alpha   90.00
_cell.angle_beta   90.00
_cell.angle_gamma   90.00
#
_symmetry.space_group_name_H-M   'P 1'
#
loop_
_entity.id
_entity.type
_entity.pdbx_description
1 polymer ?
#
loop_
_entity_poly.entity_id
_entity_poly.type
_entity_poly.pdbx_seq_one_letter_code
_entity_poly.pdbx_strand_id
1 'polypeptide(L)'
;MRGAGAPHRTRVKICGLTRLEDARVAREAGADWLGFIVAGESPRRIAPAAAGAIVAALPGAAAVAVMVAVTPDQALGFARATGAARVQLHRVDPAGWPADFPLPVTFVVPVRADGRLQAPLPPDHLLLMLDAHDPVLAGGTGATLPWATAAALAATRDLVLAGGLDPDNVEDAIEQVRPWAVDASSGLERAPGLKDHERVRRFVAAVRRADAVRA
;
A
#
# COMPACT_ATOMS: atom_id res chain seq x y z
N MET A 1 -21.37 -7.98 -2.27
CA MET A 1 -22.25 -7.17 -1.40
C MET A 1 -21.60 -7.08 -0.03
N ARG A 2 -21.16 -5.89 0.37
CA ARG A 2 -20.71 -5.68 1.75
C ARG A 2 -21.93 -5.80 2.66
N GLY A 3 -21.95 -6.80 3.57
CA GLY A 3 -22.96 -6.91 4.59
C GLY A 3 -22.90 -5.67 5.50
N ALA A 4 -24.01 -4.97 5.70
CA ALA A 4 -24.15 -3.94 6.71
C ALA A 4 -24.03 -4.60 8.08
N GLY A 5 -22.91 -4.39 8.81
CA GLY A 5 -22.89 -4.86 10.18
C GLY A 5 -21.57 -5.28 10.81
N ALA A 6 -20.50 -4.50 10.70
CA ALA A 6 -19.48 -4.34 11.71
C ALA A 6 -18.68 -3.06 11.36
N PRO A 7 -18.25 -2.25 12.33
CA PRO A 7 -17.44 -1.08 12.04
C PRO A 7 -16.16 -1.56 11.34
N HIS A 8 -16.02 -1.17 10.07
CA HIS A 8 -14.90 -1.61 9.25
C HIS A 8 -13.66 -0.82 9.64
N ARG A 9 -12.74 -1.46 10.37
CA ARG A 9 -11.43 -0.87 10.67
C ARG A 9 -10.61 -0.75 9.38
N THR A 10 -10.18 0.46 9.03
CA THR A 10 -9.29 0.72 7.89
C THR A 10 -7.93 0.08 8.14
N ARG A 11 -7.46 -0.76 7.21
CA ARG A 11 -6.12 -1.37 7.29
C ARG A 11 -5.06 -0.35 6.92
N VAL A 12 -3.90 -0.48 7.54
CA VAL A 12 -2.75 0.42 7.32
C VAL A 12 -1.58 -0.36 6.76
N LYS A 13 -1.05 0.12 5.63
CA LYS A 13 0.22 -0.35 5.06
C LYS A 13 1.27 0.76 5.15
N ILE A 14 2.47 0.43 5.59
CA ILE A 14 3.64 1.30 5.53
C ILE A 14 4.60 0.71 4.51
N CYS A 15 4.85 1.44 3.43
CA CYS A 15 5.57 0.96 2.26
C CYS A 15 6.99 1.55 2.14
N GLY A 16 7.88 0.84 1.43
CA GLY A 16 9.24 1.29 1.17
C GLY A 16 10.15 1.18 2.41
N LEU A 17 9.95 0.15 3.21
CA LEU A 17 10.79 -0.16 4.36
C LEU A 17 12.11 -0.78 3.92
N THR A 18 13.22 -0.28 4.48
CA THR A 18 14.57 -0.74 4.17
C THR A 18 15.39 -1.09 5.42
N ARG A 19 14.87 -0.80 6.61
CA ARG A 19 15.55 -0.92 7.89
C ARG A 19 14.66 -1.63 8.91
N LEU A 20 15.29 -2.42 9.78
CA LEU A 20 14.59 -3.14 10.86
C LEU A 20 13.91 -2.19 11.85
N GLU A 21 14.57 -1.10 12.23
CA GLU A 21 14.01 -0.12 13.16
C GLU A 21 12.72 0.51 12.63
N ASP A 22 12.70 0.86 11.33
CA ASP A 22 11.54 1.47 10.68
C ASP A 22 10.37 0.48 10.62
N ALA A 23 10.66 -0.78 10.28
CA ALA A 23 9.67 -1.86 10.25
C ALA A 23 9.10 -2.17 11.64
N ARG A 24 9.96 -2.13 12.68
CA ARG A 24 9.54 -2.32 14.08
C ARG A 24 8.59 -1.22 14.52
N VAL A 25 8.97 0.05 14.30
CA VAL A 25 8.12 1.21 14.66
C VAL A 25 6.79 1.17 13.90
N ALA A 26 6.79 0.83 12.60
CA ALA A 26 5.55 0.70 11.84
C ALA A 26 4.62 -0.36 12.45
N ARG A 27 5.15 -1.53 12.80
CA ARG A 27 4.40 -2.60 13.46
C ARG A 27 3.88 -2.20 14.84
N GLU A 28 4.74 -1.62 15.68
CA GLU A 28 4.38 -1.17 17.04
C GLU A 28 3.32 -0.06 17.01
N ALA A 29 3.36 0.81 16.01
CA ALA A 29 2.33 1.81 15.78
C ALA A 29 0.98 1.19 15.38
N GLY A 30 0.93 -0.07 14.92
CA GLY A 30 -0.29 -0.78 14.55
C GLY A 30 -0.54 -0.84 13.05
N ALA A 31 0.52 -0.79 12.22
CA ALA A 31 0.42 -1.10 10.81
C ALA A 31 0.06 -2.58 10.61
N ASP A 32 -0.89 -2.83 9.70
CA ASP A 32 -1.34 -4.17 9.35
C ASP A 32 -0.38 -4.84 8.37
N TRP A 33 0.26 -4.04 7.49
CA TRP A 33 1.16 -4.53 6.46
C TRP A 33 2.46 -3.72 6.39
N LEU A 34 3.56 -4.44 6.18
CA LEU A 34 4.91 -3.92 6.00
C LEU A 34 5.37 -4.14 4.56
N GLY A 35 5.52 -3.08 3.77
CA GLY A 35 5.86 -3.13 2.35
C GLY A 35 7.36 -3.01 2.09
N PHE A 36 7.92 -3.96 1.33
CA PHE A 36 9.32 -4.01 0.90
C PHE A 36 9.40 -4.01 -0.62
N ILE A 37 10.05 -3.02 -1.22
CA ILE A 37 10.24 -2.95 -2.67
C ILE A 37 11.42 -3.81 -3.04
N VAL A 38 11.16 -4.99 -3.61
CA VAL A 38 12.20 -6.01 -3.89
C VAL A 38 12.55 -6.13 -5.37
N ALA A 39 11.72 -5.58 -6.26
CA ALA A 39 11.99 -5.53 -7.70
C ALA A 39 11.49 -4.23 -8.32
N GLY A 40 12.23 -3.74 -9.32
CA GLY A 40 12.00 -2.45 -9.99
C GLY A 40 13.01 -1.39 -9.56
N GLU A 41 12.95 -0.23 -10.20
CA GLU A 41 13.78 0.92 -9.87
C GLU A 41 13.13 1.75 -8.79
N SER A 42 13.81 1.92 -7.66
CA SER A 42 13.34 2.73 -6.55
C SER A 42 14.50 3.05 -5.60
N PRO A 43 14.60 4.27 -5.08
CA PRO A 43 15.55 4.58 -4.00
C PRO A 43 15.24 3.84 -2.68
N ARG A 44 14.05 3.20 -2.60
CA ARG A 44 13.57 2.41 -1.47
C ARG A 44 13.72 0.90 -1.72
N ARG A 45 14.44 0.53 -2.79
CA ARG A 45 14.66 -0.89 -3.11
C ARG A 45 15.57 -1.54 -2.07
N ILE A 46 15.17 -2.74 -1.64
CA ILE A 46 15.95 -3.59 -0.74
C ILE A 46 16.14 -4.98 -1.38
N ALA A 47 17.30 -5.60 -1.15
CA ALA A 47 17.52 -6.97 -1.59
C ALA A 47 16.51 -7.93 -0.92
N PRO A 48 15.92 -8.90 -1.64
CA PRO A 48 14.91 -9.81 -1.08
C PRO A 48 15.38 -10.53 0.18
N ALA A 49 16.64 -10.98 0.23
CA ALA A 49 17.21 -11.64 1.41
C ALA A 49 17.34 -10.68 2.62
N ALA A 50 17.69 -9.41 2.38
CA ALA A 50 17.75 -8.41 3.44
C ALA A 50 16.35 -8.07 3.99
N ALA A 51 15.34 -7.98 3.11
CA ALA A 51 13.95 -7.85 3.54
C ALA A 51 13.49 -9.07 4.34
N GLY A 52 13.89 -10.29 3.90
CA GLY A 52 13.62 -11.54 4.61
C GLY A 52 14.21 -11.56 6.03
N ALA A 53 15.43 -11.05 6.20
CA ALA A 53 16.05 -10.92 7.53
C ALA A 53 15.25 -9.97 8.46
N ILE A 54 14.73 -8.85 7.92
CA ILE A 54 13.87 -7.93 8.68
C ILE A 54 12.56 -8.64 9.07
N VAL A 55 11.93 -9.34 8.14
CA VAL A 55 10.67 -10.06 8.39
C VAL A 55 10.85 -11.15 9.44
N ALA A 56 11.95 -11.93 9.36
CA ALA A 56 12.27 -12.97 10.33
C ALA A 56 12.51 -12.41 11.74
N ALA A 57 13.03 -11.18 11.87
CA ALA A 57 13.23 -10.50 13.14
C ALA A 57 11.91 -9.92 13.74
N LEU A 58 10.80 -10.00 13.01
CA LEU A 58 9.49 -9.46 13.40
C LEU A 58 8.40 -10.54 13.28
N PRO A 59 8.40 -11.58 14.12
CA PRO A 59 7.43 -12.68 14.04
C PRO A 59 5.97 -12.17 14.05
N GLY A 60 5.15 -12.69 13.12
CA GLY A 60 3.76 -12.29 12.97
C GLY A 60 3.54 -10.97 12.18
N ALA A 61 4.60 -10.33 11.68
CA ALA A 61 4.45 -9.21 10.76
C ALA A 61 3.96 -9.68 9.39
N ALA A 62 2.91 -9.05 8.87
CA ALA A 62 2.40 -9.35 7.53
C ALA A 62 3.18 -8.55 6.48
N ALA A 63 4.23 -9.18 5.92
CA ALA A 63 5.06 -8.57 4.89
C ALA A 63 4.39 -8.61 3.51
N VAL A 64 4.59 -7.54 2.74
CA VAL A 64 4.16 -7.40 1.35
C VAL A 64 5.39 -7.18 0.48
N ALA A 65 5.63 -8.10 -0.47
CA ALA A 65 6.67 -7.93 -1.47
C ALA A 65 6.13 -7.05 -2.63
N VAL A 66 6.73 -5.89 -2.82
CA VAL A 66 6.34 -4.90 -3.84
C VAL A 66 7.26 -5.03 -5.05
N MET A 67 6.68 -5.18 -6.24
CA MET A 67 7.40 -5.51 -7.46
C MET A 67 6.85 -4.75 -8.67
N VAL A 68 7.71 -4.56 -9.66
CA VAL A 68 7.37 -3.86 -10.91
C VAL A 68 7.71 -4.77 -12.10
N ALA A 69 6.76 -4.98 -13.01
CA ALA A 69 6.93 -5.67 -14.29
C ALA A 69 7.59 -7.06 -14.13
N VAL A 70 7.05 -7.90 -13.26
CA VAL A 70 7.53 -9.28 -12.99
C VAL A 70 6.59 -10.33 -13.57
N THR A 71 7.13 -11.52 -13.86
CA THR A 71 6.35 -12.71 -14.14
C THR A 71 5.82 -13.36 -12.85
N PRO A 72 4.80 -14.26 -12.92
CA PRO A 72 4.31 -14.99 -11.75
C PRO A 72 5.41 -15.78 -11.03
N ASP A 73 6.30 -16.46 -11.77
CA ASP A 73 7.40 -17.24 -11.17
C ASP A 73 8.40 -16.32 -10.44
N GLN A 74 8.73 -15.18 -11.04
CA GLN A 74 9.59 -14.18 -10.39
C GLN A 74 8.94 -13.64 -9.12
N ALA A 75 7.64 -13.33 -9.17
CA ALA A 75 6.90 -12.83 -8.01
C ALA A 75 6.90 -13.85 -6.87
N LEU A 76 6.69 -15.12 -7.18
CA LEU A 76 6.72 -16.19 -6.19
C LEU A 76 8.12 -16.38 -5.60
N GLY A 77 9.17 -16.32 -6.43
CA GLY A 77 10.57 -16.38 -5.99
C GLY A 77 10.93 -15.24 -5.03
N PHE A 78 10.57 -14.01 -5.38
CA PHE A 78 10.77 -12.84 -4.51
C PHE A 78 9.97 -12.93 -3.20
N ALA A 79 8.71 -13.35 -3.28
CA ALA A 79 7.87 -13.50 -2.09
C ALA A 79 8.44 -14.54 -1.11
N ARG A 80 8.91 -15.68 -1.62
CA ARG A 80 9.60 -16.72 -0.80
C ARG A 80 10.87 -16.19 -0.14
N ALA A 81 11.73 -15.50 -0.91
CA ALA A 81 12.98 -14.95 -0.39
C ALA A 81 12.75 -13.83 0.66
N THR A 82 11.62 -13.15 0.59
CA THR A 82 11.22 -12.08 1.52
C THR A 82 10.46 -12.64 2.73
N GLY A 83 9.89 -13.86 2.65
CA GLY A 83 8.92 -14.36 3.61
C GLY A 83 7.59 -13.59 3.56
N ALA A 84 7.26 -13.00 2.40
CA ALA A 84 6.07 -12.19 2.25
C ALA A 84 4.80 -13.05 2.16
N ALA A 85 3.76 -12.61 2.86
CA ALA A 85 2.44 -13.25 2.87
C ALA A 85 1.51 -12.71 1.75
N ARG A 86 1.96 -11.71 1.01
CA ARG A 86 1.21 -11.04 -0.06
C ARG A 86 2.18 -10.42 -1.07
N VAL A 87 1.73 -10.29 -2.32
CA VAL A 87 2.45 -9.56 -3.36
C VAL A 87 1.69 -8.33 -3.80
N GLN A 88 2.41 -7.25 -4.14
CA GLN A 88 1.88 -6.04 -4.74
C GLN A 88 2.59 -5.80 -6.07
N LEU A 89 1.81 -5.67 -7.14
CA LEU A 89 2.28 -5.68 -8.51
C LEU A 89 2.00 -4.35 -9.19
N HIS A 90 3.07 -3.70 -9.65
CA HIS A 90 3.00 -2.52 -10.51
C HIS A 90 3.32 -2.91 -11.96
N ARG A 91 2.65 -2.32 -12.93
CA ARG A 91 2.88 -2.51 -14.37
C ARG A 91 2.82 -3.99 -14.78
N VAL A 92 1.86 -4.71 -14.23
CA VAL A 92 1.53 -6.08 -14.60
C VAL A 92 0.08 -6.10 -15.08
N ASP A 93 -0.16 -6.76 -16.20
CA ASP A 93 -1.53 -6.94 -16.72
C ASP A 93 -2.26 -7.99 -15.87
N PRO A 94 -3.36 -7.62 -15.19
CA PRO A 94 -4.11 -8.56 -14.37
C PRO A 94 -4.80 -9.66 -15.20
N ALA A 95 -5.10 -9.43 -16.48
CA ALA A 95 -5.77 -10.42 -17.33
C ALA A 95 -4.89 -11.64 -17.63
N GLY A 96 -3.57 -11.46 -17.64
CA GLY A 96 -2.60 -12.55 -17.83
C GLY A 96 -2.12 -13.21 -16.54
N TRP A 97 -2.64 -12.81 -15.36
CA TRP A 97 -2.17 -13.35 -14.09
C TRP A 97 -2.88 -14.66 -13.74
N PRO A 98 -2.15 -15.72 -13.31
CA PRO A 98 -2.74 -17.00 -12.96
C PRO A 98 -3.78 -16.88 -11.84
N ALA A 99 -4.97 -17.45 -12.06
CA ALA A 99 -6.03 -17.43 -11.06
C ALA A 99 -5.71 -18.30 -9.83
N ASP A 100 -4.83 -19.28 -9.98
CA ASP A 100 -4.33 -20.19 -8.93
C ASP A 100 -3.02 -19.72 -8.29
N PHE A 101 -2.61 -18.47 -8.50
CA PHE A 101 -1.40 -17.94 -7.85
C PHE A 101 -1.50 -18.07 -6.33
N PRO A 102 -0.49 -18.68 -5.65
CA PRO A 102 -0.65 -19.20 -4.28
C PRO A 102 -0.67 -18.13 -3.18
N LEU A 103 -0.51 -16.85 -3.53
CA LEU A 103 -0.52 -15.75 -2.57
C LEU A 103 -1.57 -14.70 -2.94
N PRO A 104 -2.15 -14.00 -1.95
CA PRO A 104 -2.97 -12.84 -2.21
C PRO A 104 -2.23 -11.77 -3.01
N VAL A 105 -2.86 -11.27 -4.06
CA VAL A 105 -2.30 -10.28 -4.98
C VAL A 105 -3.01 -8.94 -4.81
N THR A 106 -2.23 -7.87 -4.84
CA THR A 106 -2.73 -6.49 -4.97
C THR A 106 -2.20 -5.91 -6.27
N PHE A 107 -3.10 -5.56 -7.19
CA PHE A 107 -2.75 -4.87 -8.43
C PHE A 107 -2.81 -3.38 -8.24
N VAL A 108 -1.76 -2.69 -8.69
CA VAL A 108 -1.67 -1.23 -8.63
C VAL A 108 -2.10 -0.63 -9.96
N VAL A 109 -3.11 0.23 -9.90
CA VAL A 109 -3.59 1.01 -11.03
C VAL A 109 -3.24 2.48 -10.77
N PRO A 110 -2.31 3.05 -11.55
CA PRO A 110 -2.00 4.46 -11.44
C PRO A 110 -3.18 5.33 -11.89
N VAL A 111 -3.38 6.45 -11.19
CA VAL A 111 -4.44 7.42 -11.50
C VAL A 111 -3.80 8.76 -11.80
N ARG A 112 -4.22 9.40 -12.89
CA ARG A 112 -3.79 10.77 -13.26
C ARG A 112 -4.46 11.80 -12.38
N ALA A 113 -3.90 13.02 -12.37
CA ALA A 113 -4.49 14.15 -11.65
C ALA A 113 -5.92 14.51 -12.12
N ASP A 114 -6.29 14.15 -13.35
CA ASP A 114 -7.66 14.31 -13.89
C ASP A 114 -8.62 13.16 -13.52
N GLY A 115 -8.18 12.20 -12.71
CA GLY A 115 -8.96 11.04 -12.27
C GLY A 115 -8.99 9.86 -13.24
N ARG A 116 -8.30 9.94 -14.37
CA ARG A 116 -8.27 8.83 -15.33
C ARG A 116 -7.34 7.72 -14.88
N LEU A 117 -7.83 6.49 -14.96
CA LEU A 117 -7.04 5.29 -14.72
C LEU A 117 -6.03 5.09 -15.86
N GLN A 118 -4.80 4.72 -15.52
CA GLN A 118 -3.72 4.51 -16.49
C GLN A 118 -3.52 3.03 -16.86
N ALA A 119 -4.32 2.14 -16.29
CA ALA A 119 -4.31 0.71 -16.59
C ALA A 119 -5.70 0.13 -16.41
N PRO A 120 -6.00 -1.05 -17.00
CA PRO A 120 -7.25 -1.78 -16.75
C PRO A 120 -7.41 -2.13 -15.27
N LEU A 121 -8.67 -2.15 -14.81
CA LEU A 121 -8.98 -2.63 -13.46
C LEU A 121 -8.79 -4.16 -13.40
N PRO A 122 -8.23 -4.68 -12.30
CA PRO A 122 -8.22 -6.12 -12.07
C PRO A 122 -9.65 -6.63 -11.82
N PRO A 123 -9.91 -7.94 -12.02
CA PRO A 123 -11.15 -8.59 -11.63
C PRO A 123 -11.56 -8.26 -10.19
N ASP A 124 -12.86 -8.20 -9.90
CA ASP A 124 -13.39 -7.70 -8.62
C ASP A 124 -12.98 -8.53 -7.39
N HIS A 125 -12.63 -9.81 -7.58
CA HIS A 125 -12.14 -10.67 -6.51
C HIS A 125 -10.67 -10.41 -6.12
N LEU A 126 -9.93 -9.63 -6.92
CA LEU A 126 -8.56 -9.24 -6.64
C LEU A 126 -8.51 -7.86 -6.00
N LEU A 127 -7.58 -7.68 -5.06
CA LEU A 127 -7.44 -6.41 -4.36
C LEU A 127 -6.85 -5.35 -5.30
N LEU A 128 -7.57 -4.23 -5.41
CA LEU A 128 -7.17 -3.06 -6.17
C LEU A 128 -6.42 -2.07 -5.26
N MET A 129 -5.30 -1.55 -5.73
CA MET A 129 -4.69 -0.34 -5.17
C MET A 129 -4.75 0.78 -6.21
N LEU A 130 -5.27 1.93 -5.82
CA LEU A 130 -5.14 3.16 -6.61
C LEU A 130 -3.95 3.96 -6.09
N ASP A 131 -3.05 4.32 -7.00
CA ASP A 131 -1.87 5.12 -6.69
C ASP A 131 -1.89 6.42 -7.51
N ALA A 132 -1.96 7.54 -6.80
CA ALA A 132 -1.93 8.88 -7.39
C ALA A 132 -0.54 9.37 -7.71
N HIS A 133 0.46 8.53 -7.68
CA HIS A 133 1.83 8.97 -7.92
C HIS A 133 1.99 9.46 -9.37
N ASP A 134 1.86 10.78 -9.56
CA ASP A 134 2.34 11.45 -10.77
C ASP A 134 3.85 11.74 -10.59
N PRO A 135 4.73 11.08 -11.37
CA PRO A 135 6.18 11.32 -11.29
C PRO A 135 6.57 12.75 -11.64
N VAL A 136 5.71 13.52 -12.31
CA VAL A 136 5.93 14.94 -12.64
C VAL A 136 5.59 15.85 -11.45
N LEU A 137 4.74 15.39 -10.51
CA LEU A 137 4.32 16.13 -9.33
C LEU A 137 4.97 15.61 -8.03
N ALA A 138 6.05 14.84 -8.14
CA ALA A 138 6.81 14.35 -6.99
C ALA A 138 7.54 15.49 -6.29
N GLY A 139 6.81 16.23 -5.49
CA GLY A 139 7.36 17.27 -4.63
C GLY A 139 6.41 18.45 -4.38
N GLY A 140 5.66 18.42 -3.31
CA GLY A 140 5.18 19.64 -2.64
C GLY A 140 4.00 20.41 -3.23
N THR A 141 3.26 19.87 -4.21
CA THR A 141 2.11 20.60 -4.79
C THR A 141 0.78 20.35 -4.06
N GLY A 142 0.73 19.48 -3.06
CA GLY A 142 -0.55 19.16 -2.38
C GLY A 142 -1.62 18.56 -3.32
N ALA A 143 -1.24 18.15 -4.53
CA ALA A 143 -2.17 17.49 -5.45
C ALA A 143 -2.51 16.11 -4.90
N THR A 144 -3.60 16.06 -4.16
CA THR A 144 -4.26 14.83 -3.75
C THR A 144 -4.89 14.18 -4.99
N LEU A 145 -4.92 12.86 -4.99
CA LEU A 145 -5.80 12.06 -5.86
C LEU A 145 -7.16 12.76 -5.99
N PRO A 146 -7.79 12.74 -7.18
CA PRO A 146 -9.22 13.03 -7.22
C PRO A 146 -9.93 11.92 -6.45
N TRP A 147 -10.10 12.14 -5.16
CA TRP A 147 -10.73 11.18 -4.23
C TRP A 147 -12.13 10.76 -4.70
N ALA A 148 -12.78 11.56 -5.56
CA ALA A 148 -14.05 11.20 -6.17
C ALA A 148 -13.97 9.89 -6.99
N THR A 149 -12.92 9.69 -7.81
CA THR A 149 -12.72 8.44 -8.55
C THR A 149 -12.47 7.26 -7.60
N ALA A 150 -11.64 7.48 -6.58
CA ALA A 150 -11.36 6.47 -5.59
C ALA A 150 -12.62 6.11 -4.77
N ALA A 151 -13.43 7.08 -4.38
CA ALA A 151 -14.69 6.88 -3.65
C ALA A 151 -15.70 6.07 -4.46
N ALA A 152 -15.86 6.37 -5.76
CA ALA A 152 -16.74 5.61 -6.65
C ALA A 152 -16.35 4.13 -6.72
N LEU A 153 -15.05 3.82 -6.82
CA LEU A 153 -14.55 2.44 -6.84
C LEU A 153 -14.64 1.78 -5.46
N ALA A 154 -14.32 2.50 -4.38
CA ALA A 154 -14.39 1.99 -3.01
C ALA A 154 -15.83 1.61 -2.59
N ALA A 155 -16.85 2.21 -3.21
CA ALA A 155 -18.25 1.86 -2.98
C ALA A 155 -18.62 0.46 -3.50
N THR A 156 -17.88 -0.06 -4.49
CA THR A 156 -18.21 -1.32 -5.19
C THR A 156 -17.26 -2.46 -4.89
N ARG A 157 -16.02 -2.18 -4.45
CA ARG A 157 -15.00 -3.20 -4.21
C ARG A 157 -14.02 -2.80 -3.11
N ASP A 158 -13.25 -3.76 -2.60
CA ASP A 158 -12.16 -3.49 -1.68
C ASP A 158 -11.04 -2.73 -2.40
N LEU A 159 -10.67 -1.57 -1.81
CA LEU A 159 -9.72 -0.64 -2.40
C LEU A 159 -8.65 -0.28 -1.38
N VAL A 160 -7.39 -0.33 -1.79
CA VAL A 160 -6.26 0.30 -1.11
C VAL A 160 -6.05 1.68 -1.72
N LEU A 161 -6.13 2.72 -0.90
CA LEU A 161 -5.82 4.08 -1.32
C LEU A 161 -4.35 4.38 -1.06
N ALA A 162 -3.63 4.78 -2.11
CA ALA A 162 -2.22 5.17 -2.06
C ALA A 162 -1.98 6.49 -2.81
N GLY A 163 -0.74 7.00 -2.76
CA GLY A 163 -0.34 8.22 -3.44
C GLY A 163 -0.50 9.47 -2.59
N GLY A 164 0.64 10.01 -2.12
CA GLY A 164 0.71 11.26 -1.38
C GLY A 164 0.07 11.29 0.00
N LEU A 165 -0.32 10.12 0.56
CA LEU A 165 -0.88 10.07 1.90
C LEU A 165 0.18 10.33 2.97
N ASP A 166 -0.21 11.14 3.95
CA ASP A 166 0.60 11.52 5.10
C ASP A 166 -0.27 11.72 6.36
N PRO A 167 0.32 12.04 7.55
CA PRO A 167 -0.44 12.23 8.78
C PRO A 167 -1.45 13.38 8.75
N ASP A 168 -1.27 14.34 7.83
CA ASP A 168 -2.04 15.57 7.83
C ASP A 168 -3.24 15.51 6.85
N ASN A 169 -3.26 14.51 5.93
CA ASN A 169 -4.33 14.36 4.93
C ASN A 169 -5.11 13.02 5.00
N VAL A 170 -4.62 12.02 5.74
CA VAL A 170 -5.20 10.68 5.72
C VAL A 170 -6.60 10.61 6.35
N GLU A 171 -6.90 11.46 7.33
CA GLU A 171 -8.26 11.51 7.93
C GLU A 171 -9.29 11.95 6.89
N ASP A 172 -9.03 13.02 6.18
CA ASP A 172 -9.89 13.52 5.09
C ASP A 172 -10.01 12.50 3.97
N ALA A 173 -8.91 11.83 3.62
CA ALA A 173 -8.92 10.76 2.62
C ALA A 173 -9.84 9.60 3.02
N ILE A 174 -9.80 9.16 4.28
CA ILE A 174 -10.66 8.09 4.80
C ILE A 174 -12.12 8.53 4.84
N GLU A 175 -12.40 9.77 5.25
CA GLU A 175 -13.75 10.30 5.31
C GLU A 175 -14.40 10.33 3.92
N GLN A 176 -13.67 10.84 2.92
CA GLN A 176 -14.20 11.03 1.57
C GLN A 176 -14.24 9.73 0.75
N VAL A 177 -13.21 8.88 0.85
CA VAL A 177 -13.07 7.68 0.00
C VAL A 177 -13.65 6.43 0.65
N ARG A 178 -13.59 6.33 1.97
CA ARG A 178 -13.96 5.11 2.74
C ARG A 178 -13.23 3.87 2.22
N PRO A 179 -11.90 3.92 2.06
CA PRO A 179 -11.14 2.82 1.51
C PRO A 179 -11.12 1.62 2.47
N TRP A 180 -10.87 0.43 1.94
CA TRP A 180 -10.64 -0.78 2.74
C TRP A 180 -9.28 -0.74 3.46
N ALA A 181 -8.27 -0.11 2.82
CA ALA A 181 -6.96 0.12 3.40
C ALA A 181 -6.35 1.42 2.87
N VAL A 182 -5.37 1.94 3.58
CA VAL A 182 -4.50 3.05 3.17
C VAL A 182 -3.05 2.61 3.12
N ASP A 183 -2.29 3.12 2.14
CA ASP A 183 -0.86 2.87 1.97
C ASP A 183 -0.08 4.18 1.92
N ALA A 184 0.94 4.31 2.76
CA ALA A 184 1.79 5.48 2.78
C ALA A 184 3.28 5.09 2.69
N SER A 185 4.05 5.89 1.95
CA SER A 185 5.49 5.70 1.77
C SER A 185 6.26 6.99 2.00
N SER A 186 6.43 7.84 0.97
CA SER A 186 7.23 9.08 1.04
C SER A 186 6.69 10.09 2.03
N GLY A 187 5.36 10.16 2.23
CA GLY A 187 4.74 11.03 3.22
C GLY A 187 5.16 10.75 4.67
N LEU A 188 5.81 9.61 4.91
CA LEU A 188 6.30 9.18 6.22
C LEU A 188 7.82 9.16 6.32
N GLU A 189 8.53 9.83 5.43
CA GLU A 189 9.98 9.79 5.34
C GLU A 189 10.62 11.13 5.68
N ARG A 190 11.83 11.08 6.26
CA ARG A 190 12.77 12.20 6.36
C ARG A 190 13.78 12.21 5.21
N ALA A 191 14.01 11.07 4.57
CA ALA A 191 14.76 10.89 3.34
C ALA A 191 14.31 9.60 2.64
N PRO A 192 14.49 9.43 1.31
CA PRO A 192 14.07 8.23 0.61
C PRO A 192 14.59 6.94 1.27
N GLY A 193 13.68 6.04 1.65
CA GLY A 193 13.98 4.78 2.34
C GLY A 193 14.28 4.93 3.85
N LEU A 194 14.17 6.12 4.41
CA LEU A 194 14.39 6.39 5.83
C LEU A 194 13.15 6.99 6.46
N LYS A 195 12.40 6.18 7.22
CA LYS A 195 11.16 6.64 7.85
C LYS A 195 11.41 7.64 8.99
N ASP A 196 10.50 8.60 9.09
CA ASP A 196 10.33 9.43 10.28
C ASP A 196 9.40 8.69 11.23
N HIS A 197 9.93 8.25 12.37
CA HIS A 197 9.17 7.43 13.32
C HIS A 197 7.98 8.17 13.93
N GLU A 198 8.08 9.47 14.10
CA GLU A 198 6.97 10.28 14.62
C GLU A 198 5.87 10.42 13.57
N ARG A 199 6.22 10.66 12.29
CA ARG A 199 5.25 10.69 11.20
C ARG A 199 4.54 9.33 11.03
N VAL A 200 5.25 8.21 11.19
CA VAL A 200 4.66 6.86 11.16
C VAL A 200 3.61 6.71 12.27
N ARG A 201 3.94 7.07 13.51
CA ARG A 201 3.00 6.98 14.64
C ARG A 201 1.77 7.89 14.44
N ARG A 202 2.02 9.16 14.06
CA ARG A 202 0.95 10.13 13.76
C ARG A 202 0.01 9.65 12.67
N PHE A 203 0.55 9.07 11.59
CA PHE A 203 -0.25 8.52 10.49
C PHE A 203 -1.19 7.41 10.97
N VAL A 204 -0.67 6.41 11.67
CA VAL A 204 -1.49 5.32 12.20
C VAL A 204 -2.53 5.85 13.19
N ALA A 205 -2.16 6.76 14.08
CA ALA A 205 -3.08 7.38 15.03
C ALA A 205 -4.20 8.16 14.30
N ALA A 206 -3.88 8.89 13.23
CA ALA A 206 -4.86 9.60 12.40
C ALA A 206 -5.86 8.63 11.76
N VAL A 207 -5.39 7.51 11.19
CA VAL A 207 -6.29 6.45 10.67
C VAL A 207 -7.22 5.92 11.76
N ARG A 208 -6.74 5.71 12.98
CA ARG A 208 -7.58 5.21 14.08
C ARG A 208 -8.60 6.23 14.56
N ARG A 209 -8.27 7.54 14.55
CA ARG A 209 -9.25 8.61 14.82
C ARG A 209 -10.36 8.62 13.77
N ALA A 210 -10.02 8.56 12.48
CA ALA A 210 -11.00 8.50 11.41
C ALA A 210 -11.93 7.28 11.54
N ASP A 211 -11.40 6.11 11.90
CA ASP A 211 -12.21 4.90 12.14
C ASP A 211 -13.16 5.08 13.32
N ALA A 212 -12.73 5.73 14.43
CA ALA A 212 -13.53 5.95 15.62
C ALA A 212 -14.73 6.88 15.40
N VAL A 213 -14.61 7.85 14.50
CA VAL A 213 -15.73 8.75 14.10
C VAL A 213 -16.78 8.01 13.25
N ARG A 214 -16.41 6.89 12.62
CA ARG A 214 -17.25 6.11 11.71
C ARG A 214 -17.91 4.88 12.36
N ALA A 215 -17.55 4.56 13.59
CA ALA A 215 -18.07 3.44 14.36
C ALA A 215 -19.40 3.80 15.04
#